data_3e286307a07763db8546d97f33148e75
#
_entry.id   3e286307a07763db8546d97f33148e75
#
_cell.length_a   1.000
_cell.length_b   1.000
_cell.length_c   1.000
_cell.angle_alpha   90.00
_cell.angle_beta   90.00
_cell.angle_gamma   90.00
#
_symmetry.space_group_name_H-M   'P 1'
#
loop_
_entity.id
_entity.type
_entity.pdbx_description
1 polymer ?
#
loop_
_entity_poly.entity_id
_entity_poly.type
_entity_poly.pdbx_seq_one_letter_code
_entity_poly.pdbx_strand_id
1 'polypeptide(L)'
;MSGKQLPMASKTPPALRPKPKRERLPSWFRTTLPSGEQQAIFNSTKAAVKDNTLHTVCQEARCPNIHDCWASGDATFMIAGKECTRGCRFCAVGTIKKAPPLDPEEPSHLATAVESMNLRHAVITVVNRDDLADSGADHYKKCISAVHERKPDVTLELLCSDLAGDHEALAHLLEGSPLSVFAHNVECVPRLDKTVRDHRASFSQSLEILRQAKVLRPDIITKSSLMVGVGERDEEITEALHLLRNAGVDLITIGQYLAPSDKHLAVDRFPEPEMYDVWAKEAIAMGFSGIASGPLVRSSFKAGLLLRKTRDTENSETMPGAYVYVARHENDTPTPLNGGVY
;
A
#
# COMPACT_ATOMS: atom_id res chain seq x y z
N MET A 1 73.23 14.27 11.59
CA MET A 1 71.76 14.48 11.46
C MET A 1 71.13 13.19 10.95
N SER A 2 70.54 12.46 11.86
CA SER A 2 70.00 11.11 11.60
C SER A 2 68.50 11.24 11.17
N GLY A 3 68.21 10.93 9.91
CA GLY A 3 66.86 10.89 9.37
C GLY A 3 66.12 9.61 9.79
N LYS A 4 65.12 9.72 10.64
CA LYS A 4 64.21 8.62 10.97
C LYS A 4 63.22 8.41 9.79
N GLN A 5 63.35 7.29 9.09
CA GLN A 5 62.29 6.80 8.20
C GLN A 5 61.10 6.31 9.01
N LEU A 6 59.90 6.87 8.73
CA LEU A 6 58.61 6.38 9.23
C LEU A 6 58.19 5.12 8.47
N PRO A 7 57.67 4.08 9.14
CA PRO A 7 57.21 2.89 8.46
C PRO A 7 55.94 3.16 7.63
N MET A 8 56.00 2.82 6.33
CA MET A 8 54.79 2.84 5.47
C MET A 8 53.80 1.79 5.94
N ALA A 9 52.62 2.27 6.36
CA ALA A 9 51.50 1.41 6.71
C ALA A 9 51.03 0.65 5.45
N SER A 10 51.06 -0.66 5.51
CA SER A 10 50.49 -1.57 4.52
C SER A 10 49.00 -1.34 4.40
N LYS A 11 48.55 -0.80 3.25
CA LYS A 11 47.12 -0.68 2.90
C LYS A 11 46.64 -2.03 2.35
N THR A 12 46.43 -3.00 3.21
CA THR A 12 45.62 -4.17 2.88
C THR A 12 44.15 -3.75 2.92
N PRO A 13 43.38 -3.87 1.82
CA PRO A 13 41.97 -3.56 1.86
C PRO A 13 41.27 -4.47 2.89
N PRO A 14 40.31 -3.97 3.69
CA PRO A 14 39.60 -4.81 4.60
C PRO A 14 38.93 -5.94 3.82
N ALA A 15 39.19 -7.19 4.25
CA ALA A 15 38.55 -8.37 3.68
C ALA A 15 37.03 -8.16 3.64
N LEU A 16 36.48 -8.23 2.44
CA LEU A 16 35.01 -8.20 2.24
C LEU A 16 34.40 -9.28 3.12
N ARG A 17 33.70 -8.86 4.18
CA ARG A 17 32.90 -9.80 4.97
C ARG A 17 31.98 -10.54 4.00
N PRO A 18 31.92 -11.90 4.06
CA PRO A 18 31.00 -12.64 3.21
C PRO A 18 29.60 -12.07 3.46
N LYS A 19 28.89 -11.68 2.38
CA LYS A 19 27.51 -11.24 2.48
C LYS A 19 26.71 -12.35 3.17
N PRO A 20 25.89 -12.03 4.19
CA PRO A 20 25.06 -13.02 4.81
C PRO A 20 24.23 -13.71 3.71
N LYS A 21 24.23 -15.05 3.72
CA LYS A 21 23.38 -15.83 2.80
C LYS A 21 21.95 -15.34 3.00
N ARG A 22 21.29 -14.85 1.93
CA ARG A 22 19.86 -14.55 1.97
C ARG A 22 19.15 -15.80 2.49
N GLU A 23 18.45 -15.67 3.60
CA GLU A 23 17.57 -16.74 4.07
C GLU A 23 16.55 -17.02 2.97
N ARG A 24 16.28 -18.30 2.75
CA ARG A 24 15.24 -18.69 1.81
C ARG A 24 13.90 -18.26 2.37
N LEU A 25 13.08 -17.62 1.55
CA LEU A 25 11.70 -17.31 1.93
C LEU A 25 10.98 -18.60 2.32
N PRO A 26 10.14 -18.56 3.38
CA PRO A 26 9.23 -19.65 3.73
C PRO A 26 8.40 -20.13 2.54
N SER A 27 7.92 -21.36 2.60
CA SER A 27 7.23 -22.01 1.47
C SER A 27 5.94 -21.31 1.06
N TRP A 28 5.29 -20.61 1.97
CA TRP A 28 4.04 -19.87 1.73
C TRP A 28 4.20 -18.56 0.94
N PHE A 29 5.43 -18.18 0.57
CA PHE A 29 5.68 -17.06 -0.35
C PHE A 29 5.83 -17.48 -1.82
N ARG A 30 5.50 -18.72 -2.16
CA ARG A 30 5.53 -19.16 -3.55
C ARG A 30 4.31 -18.63 -4.28
N THR A 31 4.55 -18.01 -5.44
CA THR A 31 3.52 -17.52 -6.35
C THR A 31 3.56 -18.33 -7.63
N THR A 32 2.41 -18.55 -8.27
CA THR A 32 2.32 -19.20 -9.58
C THR A 32 2.41 -18.16 -10.69
N LEU A 33 2.96 -18.54 -11.82
CA LEU A 33 2.97 -17.67 -13.00
C LEU A 33 1.68 -17.86 -13.79
N PRO A 34 1.08 -16.79 -14.35
CA PRO A 34 -0.12 -16.89 -15.15
C PRO A 34 0.15 -17.74 -16.40
N SER A 35 -0.87 -18.47 -16.85
CA SER A 35 -0.83 -19.29 -18.06
C SER A 35 -2.14 -19.16 -18.84
N GLY A 36 -2.13 -19.54 -20.11
CA GLY A 36 -3.32 -19.51 -20.96
C GLY A 36 -3.96 -18.12 -21.05
N GLU A 37 -5.25 -18.00 -20.78
CA GLU A 37 -6.02 -16.75 -20.83
C GLU A 37 -5.49 -15.70 -19.83
N GLN A 38 -5.09 -16.12 -18.64
CA GLN A 38 -4.50 -15.24 -17.63
C GLN A 38 -3.22 -14.56 -18.14
N GLN A 39 -2.39 -15.27 -18.91
CA GLN A 39 -1.19 -14.68 -19.52
C GLN A 39 -1.56 -13.63 -20.57
N ALA A 40 -2.65 -13.82 -21.32
CA ALA A 40 -3.13 -12.83 -22.29
C ALA A 40 -3.59 -11.54 -21.59
N ILE A 41 -4.36 -11.66 -20.49
CA ILE A 41 -4.80 -10.52 -19.68
C ILE A 41 -3.59 -9.80 -19.06
N PHE A 42 -2.63 -10.54 -18.50
CA PHE A 42 -1.38 -9.96 -17.97
C PHE A 42 -0.65 -9.12 -19.02
N ASN A 43 -0.51 -9.65 -20.25
CA ASN A 43 0.16 -8.97 -21.35
C ASN A 43 -0.60 -7.71 -21.80
N SER A 44 -1.94 -7.75 -21.83
CA SER A 44 -2.80 -6.62 -22.15
C SER A 44 -2.65 -5.50 -21.09
N THR A 45 -2.70 -5.85 -19.80
CA THR A 45 -2.47 -4.91 -18.69
C THR A 45 -1.09 -4.26 -18.79
N LYS A 46 -0.05 -5.06 -19.06
CA LYS A 46 1.32 -4.58 -19.24
C LYS A 46 1.45 -3.61 -20.42
N ALA A 47 0.77 -3.89 -21.53
CA ALA A 47 0.75 -2.99 -22.70
C ALA A 47 0.05 -1.67 -22.37
N ALA A 48 -1.13 -1.71 -21.75
CA ALA A 48 -1.88 -0.52 -21.38
C ALA A 48 -1.09 0.43 -20.47
N VAL A 49 -0.37 -0.11 -19.47
CA VAL A 49 0.52 0.67 -18.59
C VAL A 49 1.64 1.35 -19.39
N LYS A 50 2.29 0.58 -20.28
CA LYS A 50 3.43 1.07 -21.09
C LYS A 50 2.99 2.12 -22.10
N ASP A 51 1.91 1.87 -22.82
CA ASP A 51 1.46 2.72 -23.95
C ASP A 51 0.94 4.09 -23.48
N ASN A 52 0.47 4.17 -22.22
CA ASN A 52 0.04 5.42 -21.59
C ASN A 52 1.14 6.09 -20.74
N THR A 53 2.38 5.65 -20.83
CA THR A 53 3.54 6.23 -20.11
C THR A 53 3.34 6.30 -18.58
N LEU A 54 2.55 5.36 -18.03
CA LEU A 54 2.21 5.33 -16.61
C LEU A 54 3.24 4.56 -15.79
N HIS A 55 3.31 4.94 -14.52
CA HIS A 55 4.04 4.20 -13.51
C HIS A 55 3.07 3.38 -12.65
N THR A 56 3.49 2.19 -12.23
CA THR A 56 2.72 1.38 -11.30
C THR A 56 3.56 1.02 -10.09
N VAL A 57 2.95 1.10 -8.90
CA VAL A 57 3.62 0.65 -7.68
C VAL A 57 3.95 -0.85 -7.76
N CYS A 58 3.19 -1.61 -8.56
CA CYS A 58 3.45 -3.03 -8.78
C CYS A 58 4.84 -3.29 -9.37
N GLN A 59 5.30 -2.43 -10.28
CA GLN A 59 6.63 -2.50 -10.90
C GLN A 59 7.69 -1.87 -9.99
N GLU A 60 7.46 -0.65 -9.50
CA GLU A 60 8.43 0.10 -8.69
C GLU A 60 8.73 -0.61 -7.37
N ALA A 61 7.72 -1.14 -6.68
CA ALA A 61 7.88 -1.89 -5.45
C ALA A 61 8.30 -3.36 -5.66
N ARG A 62 8.46 -3.82 -6.91
CA ARG A 62 8.76 -5.24 -7.23
C ARG A 62 7.79 -6.18 -6.54
N CYS A 63 6.50 -5.88 -6.63
CA CYS A 63 5.44 -6.59 -5.93
C CYS A 63 5.41 -8.08 -6.33
N PRO A 64 5.41 -9.03 -5.38
CA PRO A 64 5.34 -10.45 -5.71
C PRO A 64 4.02 -10.84 -6.38
N ASN A 65 2.95 -10.07 -6.17
CA ASN A 65 1.62 -10.35 -6.69
C ASN A 65 1.37 -9.78 -8.12
N ILE A 66 2.39 -9.17 -8.75
CA ILE A 66 2.20 -8.49 -10.04
C ILE A 66 1.57 -9.40 -11.09
N HIS A 67 1.94 -10.68 -11.09
CA HIS A 67 1.43 -11.65 -12.06
C HIS A 67 -0.05 -11.99 -11.80
N ASP A 68 -0.45 -12.20 -10.56
CA ASP A 68 -1.83 -12.49 -10.17
C ASP A 68 -2.74 -11.27 -10.38
N CYS A 69 -2.35 -10.09 -9.86
CA CYS A 69 -3.12 -8.86 -10.00
C CYS A 69 -3.32 -8.48 -11.48
N TRP A 70 -2.25 -8.47 -12.27
CA TRP A 70 -2.35 -8.07 -13.68
C TRP A 70 -3.10 -9.10 -14.53
N ALA A 71 -3.01 -10.40 -14.20
CA ALA A 71 -3.83 -11.42 -14.81
C ALA A 71 -5.31 -11.30 -14.46
N SER A 72 -5.64 -10.67 -13.34
CA SER A 72 -7.02 -10.35 -12.92
C SER A 72 -7.51 -8.99 -13.45
N GLY A 73 -6.66 -8.24 -14.18
CA GLY A 73 -6.98 -6.89 -14.65
C GLY A 73 -6.88 -5.81 -13.57
N ASP A 74 -6.24 -6.10 -12.43
CA ASP A 74 -6.03 -5.16 -11.34
C ASP A 74 -4.64 -4.52 -11.44
N ALA A 75 -4.56 -3.19 -11.43
CA ALA A 75 -3.31 -2.44 -11.36
C ALA A 75 -3.43 -1.28 -10.37
N THR A 76 -2.32 -0.95 -9.72
CA THR A 76 -2.23 0.23 -8.86
C THR A 76 -1.37 1.26 -9.55
N PHE A 77 -1.99 2.33 -10.01
CA PHE A 77 -1.32 3.43 -10.70
C PHE A 77 -0.62 4.34 -9.70
N MET A 78 0.57 4.79 -10.06
CA MET A 78 1.33 5.75 -9.25
C MET A 78 1.38 7.07 -9.99
N ILE A 79 0.94 8.14 -9.34
CA ILE A 79 0.87 9.50 -9.88
C ILE A 79 1.77 10.47 -9.11
N ALA A 80 1.86 11.68 -9.62
CA ALA A 80 2.73 12.76 -9.15
C ALA A 80 4.22 12.49 -9.35
N GLY A 81 4.55 11.62 -10.31
CA GLY A 81 5.90 11.25 -10.67
C GLY A 81 6.34 9.90 -10.12
N LYS A 82 7.61 9.56 -10.35
CA LYS A 82 8.21 8.27 -10.00
C LYS A 82 9.17 8.32 -8.81
N GLU A 83 9.42 9.51 -8.27
CA GLU A 83 10.36 9.74 -7.18
C GLU A 83 9.67 10.46 -6.03
N CYS A 84 9.95 10.03 -4.81
CA CYS A 84 9.32 10.52 -3.58
C CYS A 84 10.25 11.53 -2.88
N THR A 85 9.71 12.55 -2.24
CA THR A 85 10.50 13.48 -1.41
C THR A 85 10.91 12.86 -0.08
N ARG A 86 10.34 11.72 0.31
CA ARG A 86 10.61 11.00 1.57
C ARG A 86 11.39 9.71 1.37
N GLY A 87 12.24 9.37 2.34
CA GLY A 87 13.14 8.21 2.32
C GLY A 87 12.77 7.14 3.33
N CYS A 88 11.54 6.59 3.27
CA CYS A 88 11.15 5.48 4.13
C CYS A 88 12.02 4.25 3.88
N ARG A 89 12.55 3.63 4.96
CA ARG A 89 13.56 2.57 4.85
C ARG A 89 13.04 1.25 4.29
N PHE A 90 11.73 1.08 4.23
CA PHE A 90 11.08 -0.09 3.63
C PHE A 90 10.78 0.06 2.14
N CYS A 91 10.74 1.31 1.63
CA CYS A 91 10.17 1.63 0.32
C CYS A 91 11.21 1.56 -0.80
N ALA A 92 10.86 0.91 -1.91
CA ALA A 92 11.71 0.78 -3.09
C ALA A 92 11.67 2.00 -4.02
N VAL A 93 10.72 2.91 -3.83
CA VAL A 93 10.57 4.14 -4.64
C VAL A 93 11.80 5.03 -4.44
N GLY A 94 12.33 5.55 -5.54
CA GLY A 94 13.49 6.45 -5.52
C GLY A 94 13.23 7.71 -4.71
N THR A 95 14.24 8.20 -3.97
CA THR A 95 14.13 9.39 -3.14
C THR A 95 14.84 10.57 -3.78
N ILE A 96 14.18 11.73 -3.84
CA ILE A 96 14.73 12.98 -4.37
C ILE A 96 14.31 14.16 -3.47
N LYS A 97 15.20 15.15 -3.31
CA LYS A 97 14.88 16.33 -2.48
C LYS A 97 13.88 17.29 -3.15
N LYS A 98 13.97 17.42 -4.47
CA LYS A 98 13.09 18.26 -5.27
C LYS A 98 12.76 17.48 -6.54
N ALA A 99 11.53 17.07 -6.65
CA ALA A 99 11.06 16.31 -7.80
C ALA A 99 10.86 17.23 -9.02
N PRO A 100 10.85 16.67 -10.24
CA PRO A 100 10.42 17.40 -11.43
C PRO A 100 9.01 18.00 -11.26
N PRO A 101 8.65 19.02 -12.04
CA PRO A 101 7.29 19.52 -12.10
C PRO A 101 6.30 18.38 -12.37
N LEU A 102 5.08 18.53 -11.88
CA LEU A 102 3.99 17.60 -12.20
C LEU A 102 3.71 17.62 -13.70
N ASP A 103 3.44 16.47 -14.28
CA ASP A 103 3.04 16.36 -15.67
C ASP A 103 1.57 16.82 -15.82
N PRO A 104 1.27 17.88 -16.57
CA PRO A 104 -0.10 18.36 -16.77
C PRO A 104 -0.98 17.37 -17.53
N GLU A 105 -0.40 16.44 -18.30
CA GLU A 105 -1.10 15.42 -19.07
C GLU A 105 -1.34 14.13 -18.26
N GLU A 106 -0.73 13.97 -17.08
CA GLU A 106 -0.89 12.77 -16.24
C GLU A 106 -2.36 12.43 -15.94
N PRO A 107 -3.26 13.41 -15.63
CA PRO A 107 -4.69 13.13 -15.47
C PRO A 107 -5.34 12.48 -16.69
N SER A 108 -5.04 12.99 -17.89
CA SER A 108 -5.57 12.47 -19.16
C SER A 108 -5.03 11.08 -19.48
N HIS A 109 -3.74 10.87 -19.29
CA HIS A 109 -3.08 9.57 -19.47
C HIS A 109 -3.66 8.52 -18.53
N LEU A 110 -3.83 8.85 -17.25
CA LEU A 110 -4.43 7.97 -16.27
C LEU A 110 -5.87 7.58 -16.65
N ALA A 111 -6.70 8.56 -17.00
CA ALA A 111 -8.08 8.33 -17.42
C ALA A 111 -8.17 7.40 -18.63
N THR A 112 -7.30 7.61 -19.63
CA THR A 112 -7.21 6.78 -20.84
C THR A 112 -6.83 5.32 -20.49
N ALA A 113 -5.89 5.13 -19.58
CA ALA A 113 -5.47 3.81 -19.17
C ALA A 113 -6.58 3.05 -18.41
N VAL A 114 -7.24 3.71 -17.45
CA VAL A 114 -8.33 3.11 -16.67
C VAL A 114 -9.49 2.69 -17.60
N GLU A 115 -9.82 3.52 -18.59
CA GLU A 115 -10.83 3.20 -19.60
C GLU A 115 -10.42 2.01 -20.47
N SER A 116 -9.20 2.05 -21.05
CA SER A 116 -8.70 1.01 -21.94
C SER A 116 -8.57 -0.37 -21.29
N MET A 117 -8.25 -0.41 -19.99
CA MET A 117 -8.19 -1.65 -19.20
C MET A 117 -9.58 -2.12 -18.72
N ASN A 118 -10.63 -1.34 -18.97
CA ASN A 118 -12.01 -1.64 -18.55
C ASN A 118 -12.13 -2.03 -17.07
N LEU A 119 -11.43 -1.30 -16.21
CA LEU A 119 -11.42 -1.56 -14.77
C LEU A 119 -12.79 -1.26 -14.16
N ARG A 120 -13.18 -2.05 -13.16
CA ARG A 120 -14.33 -1.79 -12.29
C ARG A 120 -13.95 -1.10 -10.99
N HIS A 121 -12.68 -1.21 -10.62
CA HIS A 121 -12.09 -0.55 -9.46
C HIS A 121 -10.66 -0.14 -9.80
N ALA A 122 -10.33 1.12 -9.60
CA ALA A 122 -8.99 1.64 -9.85
C ALA A 122 -8.38 2.13 -8.53
N VAL A 123 -7.21 1.61 -8.21
CA VAL A 123 -6.39 2.11 -7.10
C VAL A 123 -5.36 3.06 -7.66
N ILE A 124 -5.36 4.28 -7.13
CA ILE A 124 -4.40 5.33 -7.45
C ILE A 124 -3.55 5.56 -6.20
N THR A 125 -2.24 5.52 -6.33
CA THR A 125 -1.33 5.87 -5.24
C THR A 125 -0.44 7.03 -5.64
N VAL A 126 0.15 7.70 -4.65
CA VAL A 126 0.97 8.89 -4.86
C VAL A 126 2.35 8.71 -4.25
N VAL A 127 3.33 9.43 -4.77
CA VAL A 127 4.58 9.72 -4.06
C VAL A 127 4.39 10.96 -3.20
N ASN A 128 5.13 11.09 -2.09
CA ASN A 128 5.11 12.33 -1.31
C ASN A 128 5.74 13.47 -2.11
N ARG A 129 5.10 14.62 -2.08
CA ARG A 129 5.50 15.86 -2.76
C ARG A 129 5.59 17.01 -1.76
N ASP A 130 6.40 16.82 -0.68
CA ASP A 130 6.63 17.87 0.33
C ASP A 130 7.32 19.12 -0.27
N ASP A 131 7.71 19.07 -1.53
CA ASP A 131 8.23 20.19 -2.31
C ASP A 131 7.13 21.10 -2.89
N LEU A 132 5.86 20.69 -2.85
CA LEU A 132 4.69 21.45 -3.28
C LEU A 132 3.94 22.04 -2.08
N ALA A 133 3.34 23.21 -2.29
CA ALA A 133 2.65 23.94 -1.21
C ALA A 133 1.46 23.17 -0.62
N ASP A 134 0.74 22.40 -1.45
CA ASP A 134 -0.42 21.58 -1.11
C ASP A 134 -0.09 20.08 -1.05
N SER A 135 1.19 19.74 -1.00
CA SER A 135 1.66 18.35 -1.06
C SER A 135 1.13 17.54 -2.26
N GLY A 136 0.64 18.22 -3.31
CA GLY A 136 0.11 17.65 -4.54
C GLY A 136 -1.40 17.40 -4.56
N ALA A 137 -2.14 17.85 -3.55
CA ALA A 137 -3.57 17.58 -3.39
C ALA A 137 -4.43 17.99 -4.60
N ASP A 138 -4.16 19.17 -5.19
CA ASP A 138 -4.87 19.66 -6.39
C ASP A 138 -4.64 18.75 -7.60
N HIS A 139 -3.41 18.29 -7.79
CA HIS A 139 -3.08 17.36 -8.88
C HIS A 139 -3.77 16.00 -8.68
N TYR A 140 -3.80 15.47 -7.44
CA TYR A 140 -4.50 14.23 -7.17
C TYR A 140 -5.99 14.35 -7.46
N LYS A 141 -6.60 15.46 -7.06
CA LYS A 141 -8.02 15.76 -7.36
C LYS A 141 -8.28 15.80 -8.86
N LYS A 142 -7.41 16.44 -9.66
CA LYS A 142 -7.50 16.46 -11.12
C LYS A 142 -7.41 15.07 -11.74
N CYS A 143 -6.49 14.24 -11.28
CA CYS A 143 -6.37 12.85 -11.73
C CYS A 143 -7.64 12.04 -11.46
N ILE A 144 -8.19 12.15 -10.25
CA ILE A 144 -9.42 11.46 -9.83
C ILE A 144 -10.61 11.92 -10.68
N SER A 145 -10.77 13.24 -10.86
CA SER A 145 -11.85 13.83 -11.66
C SER A 145 -11.78 13.39 -13.12
N ALA A 146 -10.60 13.43 -13.73
CA ALA A 146 -10.41 13.00 -15.12
C ALA A 146 -10.79 11.52 -15.34
N VAL A 147 -10.46 10.65 -14.39
CA VAL A 147 -10.87 9.22 -14.45
C VAL A 147 -12.38 9.12 -14.36
N HIS A 148 -13.01 9.80 -13.41
CA HIS A 148 -14.45 9.74 -13.20
C HIS A 148 -15.24 10.29 -14.38
N GLU A 149 -14.80 11.41 -14.96
CA GLU A 149 -15.42 12.00 -16.15
C GLU A 149 -15.43 11.04 -17.34
N ARG A 150 -14.34 10.29 -17.54
CA ARG A 150 -14.21 9.35 -18.64
C ARG A 150 -14.88 7.99 -18.37
N LYS A 151 -14.88 7.53 -17.12
CA LYS A 151 -15.46 6.25 -16.71
C LYS A 151 -16.22 6.40 -15.38
N PRO A 152 -17.45 6.93 -15.41
CA PRO A 152 -18.22 7.22 -14.19
C PRO A 152 -18.59 6.00 -13.35
N ASP A 153 -18.62 4.81 -13.96
CA ASP A 153 -18.97 3.55 -13.32
C ASP A 153 -17.82 2.88 -12.55
N VAL A 154 -16.59 3.42 -12.68
CA VAL A 154 -15.44 2.89 -11.94
C VAL A 154 -15.47 3.38 -10.50
N THR A 155 -15.26 2.47 -9.54
CA THR A 155 -15.01 2.87 -8.15
C THR A 155 -13.55 3.26 -7.98
N LEU A 156 -13.30 4.38 -7.27
CA LEU A 156 -11.98 4.97 -7.11
C LEU A 156 -11.48 4.85 -5.68
N GLU A 157 -10.29 4.31 -5.50
CA GLU A 157 -9.53 4.30 -4.25
C GLU A 157 -8.27 5.16 -4.43
N LEU A 158 -8.07 6.14 -3.54
CA LEU A 158 -6.83 6.89 -3.47
C LEU A 158 -6.02 6.45 -2.25
N LEU A 159 -4.87 5.84 -2.48
CA LEU A 159 -3.85 5.64 -1.45
C LEU A 159 -2.98 6.91 -1.38
N CYS A 160 -3.41 7.82 -0.53
CA CYS A 160 -2.85 9.15 -0.38
C CYS A 160 -1.62 9.18 0.53
N SER A 161 -0.78 10.22 0.36
CA SER A 161 0.20 10.63 1.37
C SER A 161 -0.51 11.21 2.60
N ASP A 162 0.25 11.55 3.66
CA ASP A 162 -0.29 12.26 4.82
C ASP A 162 -0.43 13.78 4.59
N LEU A 163 -0.22 14.25 3.34
CA LEU A 163 -0.26 15.67 2.96
C LEU A 163 0.53 16.59 3.91
N ALA A 164 1.61 16.08 4.51
CA ALA A 164 2.38 16.75 5.56
C ALA A 164 1.53 17.22 6.78
N GLY A 165 0.35 16.62 7.00
CA GLY A 165 -0.61 17.01 8.03
C GLY A 165 -1.47 18.21 7.67
N ASP A 166 -1.49 18.66 6.42
CA ASP A 166 -2.27 19.79 5.94
C ASP A 166 -3.75 19.43 5.78
N HIS A 167 -4.58 19.90 6.71
CA HIS A 167 -6.02 19.66 6.71
C HIS A 167 -6.78 20.45 5.63
N GLU A 168 -6.25 21.60 5.19
CA GLU A 168 -6.86 22.39 4.12
C GLU A 168 -6.65 21.68 2.77
N ALA A 169 -5.45 21.16 2.54
CA ALA A 169 -5.15 20.33 1.38
C ALA A 169 -6.01 19.05 1.35
N LEU A 170 -6.24 18.40 2.49
CA LEU A 170 -7.12 17.25 2.61
C LEU A 170 -8.59 17.63 2.30
N ALA A 171 -9.07 18.74 2.85
CA ALA A 171 -10.43 19.23 2.60
C ALA A 171 -10.63 19.54 1.11
N HIS A 172 -9.68 20.25 0.48
CA HIS A 172 -9.70 20.53 -0.95
C HIS A 172 -9.75 19.24 -1.80
N LEU A 173 -8.95 18.24 -1.45
CA LEU A 173 -8.90 16.94 -2.15
C LEU A 173 -10.24 16.20 -2.07
N LEU A 174 -10.90 16.23 -0.90
CA LEU A 174 -12.11 15.43 -0.66
C LEU A 174 -13.41 16.14 -1.06
N GLU A 175 -13.41 17.49 -1.10
CA GLU A 175 -14.60 18.26 -1.48
C GLU A 175 -15.07 17.96 -2.91
N GLY A 176 -16.30 17.44 -3.05
CA GLY A 176 -16.88 17.05 -4.33
C GLY A 176 -16.14 15.92 -5.07
N SER A 177 -15.19 15.26 -4.40
CA SER A 177 -14.41 14.17 -5.00
C SER A 177 -15.26 12.91 -5.19
N PRO A 178 -15.17 12.21 -6.34
CA PRO A 178 -15.88 10.97 -6.61
C PRO A 178 -15.23 9.73 -5.97
N LEU A 179 -14.34 9.91 -5.00
CA LEU A 179 -13.68 8.81 -4.31
C LEU A 179 -14.69 7.94 -3.55
N SER A 180 -14.56 6.64 -3.71
CA SER A 180 -15.23 5.63 -2.90
C SER A 180 -14.43 5.25 -1.66
N VAL A 181 -13.09 5.25 -1.77
CA VAL A 181 -12.17 4.87 -0.69
C VAL A 181 -11.05 5.89 -0.58
N PHE A 182 -10.86 6.42 0.63
CA PHE A 182 -9.66 7.18 0.99
C PHE A 182 -8.75 6.28 1.83
N ALA A 183 -7.59 5.95 1.31
CA ALA A 183 -6.62 5.11 1.96
C ALA A 183 -5.36 5.90 2.34
N HIS A 184 -4.85 5.65 3.54
CA HIS A 184 -3.54 6.11 3.99
C HIS A 184 -2.93 5.08 4.93
N ASN A 185 -1.72 4.61 4.61
CA ASN A 185 -1.10 3.54 5.38
C ASN A 185 -0.35 4.09 6.60
N VAL A 186 -0.54 3.46 7.76
CA VAL A 186 0.31 3.71 8.93
C VAL A 186 1.65 2.97 8.85
N GLU A 187 1.76 1.95 8.01
CA GLU A 187 2.92 1.15 7.64
C GLU A 187 3.48 0.27 8.76
N CYS A 188 3.68 0.79 9.96
CA CYS A 188 4.21 0.05 11.10
C CYS A 188 3.57 0.52 12.42
N VAL A 189 3.82 -0.19 13.52
CA VAL A 189 3.37 0.19 14.87
C VAL A 189 4.08 1.47 15.35
N PRO A 190 3.48 2.26 16.27
CA PRO A 190 4.00 3.58 16.68
C PRO A 190 5.47 3.58 17.12
N ARG A 191 5.91 2.56 17.86
CA ARG A 191 7.30 2.45 18.37
C ARG A 191 8.33 2.41 17.23
N LEU A 192 7.95 1.91 16.07
CA LEU A 192 8.86 1.69 14.94
C LEU A 192 8.90 2.85 13.93
N ASP A 193 8.10 3.89 14.08
CA ASP A 193 8.05 5.03 13.15
C ASP A 193 9.43 5.53 12.74
N LYS A 194 10.27 5.88 13.71
CA LYS A 194 11.60 6.47 13.48
C LYS A 194 12.59 5.52 12.80
N THR A 195 12.36 4.21 12.88
CA THR A 195 13.24 3.20 12.30
C THR A 195 12.78 2.70 10.94
N VAL A 196 11.49 2.79 10.65
CA VAL A 196 10.86 2.26 9.45
C VAL A 196 10.52 3.36 8.45
N ARG A 197 9.96 4.48 8.93
CA ARG A 197 9.44 5.57 8.10
C ARG A 197 10.42 6.74 7.99
N ASP A 198 10.16 7.64 7.05
CA ASP A 198 10.84 8.94 6.98
C ASP A 198 10.52 9.77 8.24
N HIS A 199 11.46 10.58 8.70
CA HIS A 199 11.33 11.39 9.92
C HIS A 199 10.17 12.40 9.91
N ARG A 200 9.61 12.73 8.74
CA ARG A 200 8.44 13.60 8.55
C ARG A 200 7.12 12.86 8.65
N ALA A 201 7.15 11.54 8.66
CA ALA A 201 5.98 10.70 8.83
C ALA A 201 5.87 10.20 10.26
N SER A 202 4.64 10.11 10.79
CA SER A 202 4.39 9.49 12.09
C SER A 202 3.05 8.76 12.11
N PHE A 203 2.94 7.77 12.98
CA PHE A 203 1.71 7.02 13.19
C PHE A 203 0.56 7.96 13.61
N SER A 204 0.84 8.92 14.51
CA SER A 204 -0.15 9.88 14.97
C SER A 204 -0.65 10.80 13.86
N GLN A 205 0.24 11.31 12.99
CA GLN A 205 -0.15 12.12 11.84
C GLN A 205 -0.99 11.30 10.83
N SER A 206 -0.63 10.03 10.62
CA SER A 206 -1.38 9.12 9.75
C SER A 206 -2.78 8.84 10.29
N LEU A 207 -2.92 8.64 11.61
CA LEU A 207 -4.24 8.51 12.25
C LEU A 207 -5.07 9.77 12.10
N GLU A 208 -4.45 10.95 12.28
CA GLU A 208 -5.15 12.23 12.21
C GLU A 208 -5.71 12.49 10.81
N ILE A 209 -4.93 12.20 9.74
CA ILE A 209 -5.41 12.34 8.36
C ILE A 209 -6.59 11.40 8.08
N LEU A 210 -6.54 10.15 8.54
CA LEU A 210 -7.65 9.20 8.39
C LEU A 210 -8.90 9.66 9.16
N ARG A 211 -8.73 10.14 10.39
CA ARG A 211 -9.81 10.68 11.21
C ARG A 211 -10.46 11.90 10.56
N GLN A 212 -9.65 12.84 10.07
CA GLN A 212 -10.13 14.05 9.38
C GLN A 212 -10.85 13.71 8.06
N ALA A 213 -10.35 12.74 7.29
CA ALA A 213 -11.04 12.29 6.09
C ALA A 213 -12.47 11.79 6.43
N LYS A 214 -12.64 11.04 7.53
CA LYS A 214 -13.92 10.54 7.98
C LYS A 214 -14.85 11.66 8.50
N VAL A 215 -14.30 12.69 9.14
CA VAL A 215 -15.03 13.88 9.58
C VAL A 215 -15.53 14.70 8.39
N LEU A 216 -14.67 14.94 7.39
CA LEU A 216 -15.01 15.70 6.18
C LEU A 216 -15.99 14.97 5.26
N ARG A 217 -15.85 13.66 5.16
CA ARG A 217 -16.65 12.78 4.31
C ARG A 217 -17.09 11.55 5.10
N PRO A 218 -18.17 11.63 5.92
CA PRO A 218 -18.66 10.49 6.71
C PRO A 218 -19.08 9.28 5.86
N ASP A 219 -19.44 9.51 4.61
CA ASP A 219 -19.84 8.51 3.61
C ASP A 219 -18.64 7.77 2.98
N ILE A 220 -17.44 8.35 3.04
CA ILE A 220 -16.27 7.72 2.42
C ILE A 220 -15.78 6.52 3.23
N ILE A 221 -15.42 5.46 2.56
CA ILE A 221 -14.75 4.34 3.20
C ILE A 221 -13.29 4.70 3.43
N THR A 222 -12.84 4.59 4.68
CA THR A 222 -11.43 4.81 5.05
C THR A 222 -10.69 3.49 5.16
N LYS A 223 -9.42 3.48 4.71
CA LYS A 223 -8.61 2.27 4.67
C LYS A 223 -7.17 2.55 5.12
N SER A 224 -6.58 1.58 5.82
CA SER A 224 -5.17 1.63 6.19
C SER A 224 -4.48 0.27 5.99
N SER A 225 -3.15 0.25 6.18
CA SER A 225 -2.34 -0.95 6.07
C SER A 225 -1.23 -0.98 7.12
N LEU A 226 -0.96 -2.19 7.63
CA LEU A 226 0.17 -2.53 8.47
C LEU A 226 1.06 -3.55 7.77
N MET A 227 2.36 -3.30 7.78
CA MET A 227 3.38 -4.29 7.46
C MET A 227 3.83 -4.98 8.74
N VAL A 228 4.02 -6.29 8.68
CA VAL A 228 4.58 -7.10 9.78
C VAL A 228 5.93 -7.68 9.39
N GLY A 229 6.74 -8.02 10.39
CA GLY A 229 8.11 -8.51 10.20
C GLY A 229 9.16 -7.41 10.11
N VAL A 230 8.88 -6.22 10.68
CA VAL A 230 9.81 -5.08 10.76
C VAL A 230 10.32 -4.83 12.19
N GLY A 231 10.01 -5.73 13.15
CA GLY A 231 10.47 -5.69 14.55
C GLY A 231 9.37 -5.32 15.56
N GLU A 232 8.12 -5.40 15.18
CA GLU A 232 6.94 -5.28 16.04
C GLU A 232 6.72 -6.54 16.89
N ARG A 233 6.02 -6.38 18.01
CA ARG A 233 5.46 -7.48 18.80
C ARG A 233 3.98 -7.66 18.44
N ASP A 234 3.43 -8.84 18.71
CA ASP A 234 2.04 -9.16 18.36
C ASP A 234 1.04 -8.24 19.09
N GLU A 235 1.30 -7.93 20.36
CA GLU A 235 0.48 -7.02 21.16
C GLU A 235 0.44 -5.60 20.58
N GLU A 236 1.56 -5.13 19.97
CA GLU A 236 1.64 -3.82 19.35
C GLU A 236 0.80 -3.75 18.07
N ILE A 237 0.61 -4.88 17.37
CA ILE A 237 -0.30 -4.95 16.20
C ILE A 237 -1.73 -4.78 16.69
N THR A 238 -2.13 -5.51 17.74
CA THR A 238 -3.46 -5.39 18.36
C THR A 238 -3.73 -3.96 18.84
N GLU A 239 -2.76 -3.31 19.50
CA GLU A 239 -2.85 -1.91 19.91
C GLU A 239 -3.03 -0.97 18.70
N ALA A 240 -2.26 -1.19 17.62
CA ALA A 240 -2.36 -0.38 16.40
C ALA A 240 -3.74 -0.54 15.73
N LEU A 241 -4.32 -1.74 15.73
CA LEU A 241 -5.67 -1.99 15.23
C LEU A 241 -6.72 -1.21 16.05
N HIS A 242 -6.63 -1.21 17.38
CA HIS A 242 -7.50 -0.40 18.24
C HIS A 242 -7.40 1.10 17.91
N LEU A 243 -6.18 1.62 17.77
CA LEU A 243 -5.96 3.03 17.43
C LEU A 243 -6.58 3.39 16.07
N LEU A 244 -6.41 2.53 15.06
CA LEU A 244 -6.98 2.72 13.73
C LEU A 244 -8.51 2.68 13.77
N ARG A 245 -9.10 1.71 14.48
CA ARG A 245 -10.56 1.62 14.58
C ARG A 245 -11.15 2.83 15.30
N ASN A 246 -10.51 3.31 16.37
CA ASN A 246 -10.90 4.52 17.09
C ASN A 246 -10.78 5.79 16.23
N ALA A 247 -9.89 5.81 15.24
CA ALA A 247 -9.80 6.88 14.24
C ALA A 247 -10.86 6.79 13.13
N GLY A 248 -11.75 5.78 13.17
CA GLY A 248 -12.84 5.61 12.21
C GLY A 248 -12.43 4.85 10.95
N VAL A 249 -11.31 4.10 10.97
CA VAL A 249 -10.88 3.29 9.82
C VAL A 249 -11.85 2.11 9.61
N ASP A 250 -12.35 1.96 8.40
CA ASP A 250 -13.32 0.93 8.04
C ASP A 250 -12.65 -0.36 7.54
N LEU A 251 -11.61 -0.22 6.71
CA LEU A 251 -10.90 -1.34 6.10
C LEU A 251 -9.43 -1.37 6.54
N ILE A 252 -8.92 -2.58 6.79
CA ILE A 252 -7.50 -2.78 7.13
C ILE A 252 -6.88 -3.87 6.28
N THR A 253 -5.60 -3.70 5.93
CA THR A 253 -4.80 -4.78 5.35
C THR A 253 -3.58 -5.06 6.23
N ILE A 254 -3.23 -6.33 6.41
CA ILE A 254 -2.04 -6.77 7.15
C ILE A 254 -1.23 -7.69 6.24
N GLY A 255 0.02 -7.31 5.96
CA GLY A 255 0.88 -8.06 5.05
C GLY A 255 2.33 -8.13 5.49
N GLN A 256 3.04 -9.17 5.07
CA GLN A 256 4.47 -9.32 5.36
C GLN A 256 5.31 -8.29 4.64
N TYR A 257 6.19 -7.65 5.36
CA TYR A 257 7.28 -6.88 4.77
C TYR A 257 8.28 -7.79 4.08
N LEU A 258 8.61 -7.46 2.84
CA LEU A 258 9.68 -8.11 2.08
C LEU A 258 10.69 -7.04 1.65
N ALA A 259 11.93 -7.17 2.08
CA ALA A 259 12.99 -6.21 1.77
C ALA A 259 13.27 -6.14 0.26
N PRO A 260 13.08 -4.99 -0.40
CA PRO A 260 13.31 -4.87 -1.84
C PRO A 260 14.77 -5.10 -2.25
N SER A 261 15.71 -4.76 -1.38
CA SER A 261 17.15 -5.02 -1.55
C SER A 261 17.89 -4.99 -0.21
N ASP A 262 19.17 -5.37 -0.21
CA ASP A 262 20.05 -5.36 0.96
C ASP A 262 20.34 -3.95 1.53
N LYS A 263 19.86 -2.90 0.85
CA LYS A 263 19.99 -1.50 1.30
C LYS A 263 18.77 -1.04 2.12
N HIS A 264 17.68 -1.77 2.06
CA HIS A 264 16.44 -1.48 2.79
C HIS A 264 16.47 -2.10 4.19
N LEU A 265 15.44 -1.81 4.97
CA LEU A 265 15.24 -2.41 6.27
C LEU A 265 15.29 -3.94 6.15
N ALA A 266 16.05 -4.60 7.02
CA ALA A 266 16.07 -6.06 7.05
C ALA A 266 14.73 -6.60 7.55
N VAL A 267 14.32 -7.76 7.06
CA VAL A 267 13.19 -8.49 7.63
C VAL A 267 13.60 -9.03 8.99
N ASP A 268 12.81 -8.76 10.03
CA ASP A 268 13.07 -9.22 11.40
C ASP A 268 12.53 -10.64 11.62
N ARG A 269 11.29 -10.89 11.16
CA ARG A 269 10.63 -12.19 11.30
C ARG A 269 9.66 -12.46 10.15
N PHE A 270 9.28 -13.72 10.01
CA PHE A 270 8.20 -14.20 9.14
C PHE A 270 7.12 -14.85 10.01
N PRO A 271 6.08 -14.12 10.44
CA PRO A 271 4.96 -14.73 11.13
C PRO A 271 4.35 -15.87 10.33
N GLU A 272 3.97 -16.94 11.02
CA GLU A 272 3.28 -18.08 10.40
C GLU A 272 1.91 -17.64 9.87
N PRO A 273 1.38 -18.28 8.81
CA PRO A 273 0.11 -17.89 8.19
C PRO A 273 -1.06 -17.82 9.19
N GLU A 274 -1.07 -18.67 10.22
CA GLU A 274 -2.09 -18.73 11.28
C GLU A 274 -2.17 -17.43 12.11
N MET A 275 -1.05 -16.71 12.25
CA MET A 275 -1.06 -15.43 12.97
C MET A 275 -1.86 -14.35 12.22
N TYR A 276 -1.86 -14.40 10.90
CA TYR A 276 -2.69 -13.49 10.09
C TYR A 276 -4.18 -13.76 10.29
N ASP A 277 -4.59 -15.01 10.57
CA ASP A 277 -5.94 -15.38 10.94
C ASP A 277 -6.32 -14.81 12.32
N VAL A 278 -5.38 -14.81 13.28
CA VAL A 278 -5.60 -14.24 14.61
C VAL A 278 -5.85 -12.75 14.51
N TRP A 279 -4.98 -12.00 13.84
CA TRP A 279 -5.15 -10.55 13.67
C TRP A 279 -6.41 -10.22 12.87
N ALA A 280 -6.78 -11.06 11.89
CA ALA A 280 -8.02 -10.88 11.16
C ALA A 280 -9.25 -11.00 12.06
N LYS A 281 -9.31 -12.00 12.91
CA LYS A 281 -10.40 -12.19 13.88
C LYS A 281 -10.47 -11.04 14.89
N GLU A 282 -9.33 -10.58 15.40
CA GLU A 282 -9.26 -9.44 16.30
C GLU A 282 -9.79 -8.16 15.63
N ALA A 283 -9.38 -7.86 14.40
CA ALA A 283 -9.87 -6.70 13.66
C ALA A 283 -11.39 -6.74 13.48
N ILE A 284 -11.94 -7.89 13.14
CA ILE A 284 -13.40 -8.05 13.02
C ILE A 284 -14.09 -7.82 14.36
N ALA A 285 -13.58 -8.41 15.44
CA ALA A 285 -14.12 -8.22 16.78
C ALA A 285 -14.07 -6.74 17.24
N MET A 286 -13.10 -5.97 16.75
CA MET A 286 -13.01 -4.51 16.97
C MET A 286 -13.98 -3.70 16.11
N GLY A 287 -14.68 -4.31 15.14
CA GLY A 287 -15.68 -3.64 14.30
C GLY A 287 -15.14 -3.03 13.01
N PHE A 288 -14.03 -3.52 12.46
CA PHE A 288 -13.66 -3.20 11.08
C PHE A 288 -14.68 -3.82 10.12
N SER A 289 -15.10 -3.06 9.10
CA SER A 289 -16.08 -3.52 8.08
C SER A 289 -15.46 -4.55 7.12
N GLY A 290 -14.12 -4.56 6.98
CA GLY A 290 -13.43 -5.54 6.18
C GLY A 290 -11.93 -5.60 6.45
N ILE A 291 -11.37 -6.79 6.27
CA ILE A 291 -9.93 -7.02 6.42
C ILE A 291 -9.40 -7.95 5.34
N ALA A 292 -8.21 -7.62 4.82
CA ALA A 292 -7.37 -8.57 4.11
C ALA A 292 -6.09 -8.80 4.91
N SER A 293 -5.82 -10.05 5.29
CA SER A 293 -4.67 -10.41 6.12
C SER A 293 -3.97 -11.64 5.55
N GLY A 294 -2.64 -11.59 5.46
CA GLY A 294 -1.88 -12.73 4.94
C GLY A 294 -0.47 -12.37 4.48
N PRO A 295 0.42 -13.36 4.34
CA PRO A 295 1.83 -13.13 3.98
C PRO A 295 2.03 -12.36 2.66
N LEU A 296 1.19 -12.60 1.67
CA LEU A 296 1.25 -11.96 0.36
C LEU A 296 0.36 -10.72 0.22
N VAL A 297 -0.45 -10.40 1.23
CA VAL A 297 -1.31 -9.21 1.20
C VAL A 297 -0.47 -7.92 1.09
N ARG A 298 -0.98 -6.98 0.32
CA ARG A 298 -0.48 -5.60 0.15
C ARG A 298 -1.65 -4.63 0.30
N SER A 299 -1.38 -3.37 0.52
CA SER A 299 -2.42 -2.35 0.74
C SER A 299 -3.47 -2.30 -0.37
N SER A 300 -3.08 -2.53 -1.62
CA SER A 300 -3.99 -2.57 -2.78
C SER A 300 -4.32 -3.98 -3.29
N PHE A 301 -3.90 -5.04 -2.58
CA PHE A 301 -4.15 -6.41 -3.01
C PHE A 301 -5.65 -6.72 -3.01
N LYS A 302 -6.19 -7.05 -4.20
CA LYS A 302 -7.63 -7.35 -4.41
C LYS A 302 -8.57 -6.30 -3.79
N ALA A 303 -8.17 -5.02 -3.84
CA ALA A 303 -8.87 -3.90 -3.19
C ALA A 303 -10.34 -3.79 -3.64
N GLY A 304 -10.61 -3.94 -4.93
CA GLY A 304 -11.97 -3.92 -5.47
C GLY A 304 -12.84 -5.08 -4.96
N LEU A 305 -12.25 -6.26 -4.73
CA LEU A 305 -12.97 -7.39 -4.13
C LEU A 305 -13.31 -7.10 -2.66
N LEU A 306 -12.35 -6.60 -1.89
CA LEU A 306 -12.56 -6.24 -0.49
C LEU A 306 -13.68 -5.20 -0.36
N LEU A 307 -13.67 -4.14 -1.17
CA LEU A 307 -14.69 -3.10 -1.18
C LEU A 307 -16.08 -3.67 -1.50
N ARG A 308 -16.22 -4.46 -2.57
CA ARG A 308 -17.52 -5.05 -2.97
C ARG A 308 -18.08 -5.95 -1.88
N LYS A 309 -17.27 -6.84 -1.34
CA LYS A 309 -17.71 -7.76 -0.29
C LYS A 309 -18.13 -7.06 0.99
N THR A 310 -17.45 -5.97 1.36
CA THR A 310 -17.86 -5.14 2.50
C THR A 310 -19.22 -4.49 2.25
N ARG A 311 -19.48 -3.95 1.06
CA ARG A 311 -20.78 -3.36 0.69
C ARG A 311 -21.90 -4.40 0.60
N ASP A 312 -21.62 -5.60 0.10
CA ASP A 312 -22.57 -6.70 0.02
C ASP A 312 -23.03 -7.14 1.43
N THR A 313 -22.11 -7.15 2.41
CA THR A 313 -22.46 -7.50 3.81
C THR A 313 -23.25 -6.40 4.51
N GLU A 314 -22.99 -5.12 4.23
CA GLU A 314 -23.76 -4.00 4.77
C GLU A 314 -25.20 -3.97 4.25
N ASN A 315 -25.44 -4.42 3.01
CA ASN A 315 -26.76 -4.44 2.37
C ASN A 315 -27.53 -5.77 2.59
N SER A 316 -26.96 -6.74 3.27
CA SER A 316 -27.60 -8.03 3.54
C SER A 316 -28.36 -7.99 4.85
N GLU A 317 -29.69 -8.05 4.78
CA GLU A 317 -30.56 -8.19 5.95
C GLU A 317 -30.32 -9.50 6.73
N THR A 318 -29.61 -10.46 6.12
CA THR A 318 -29.41 -11.80 6.70
C THR A 318 -28.04 -11.99 7.37
N MET A 319 -27.09 -11.08 7.17
CA MET A 319 -25.75 -11.15 7.79
C MET A 319 -25.16 -9.74 8.02
N PRO A 320 -25.38 -9.13 9.18
CA PRO A 320 -24.54 -8.03 9.62
C PRO A 320 -23.17 -8.62 10.00
N GLY A 321 -22.22 -8.67 9.07
CA GLY A 321 -20.91 -9.27 9.31
C GLY A 321 -19.81 -8.65 8.45
N ALA A 322 -18.69 -8.37 9.09
CA ALA A 322 -17.49 -7.91 8.40
C ALA A 322 -16.94 -8.99 7.46
N TYR A 323 -16.40 -8.56 6.32
CA TYR A 323 -15.73 -9.44 5.37
C TYR A 323 -14.28 -9.68 5.77
N VAL A 324 -13.91 -10.95 5.92
CA VAL A 324 -12.53 -11.38 6.17
C VAL A 324 -11.99 -12.10 4.95
N TYR A 325 -10.87 -11.59 4.43
CA TYR A 325 -10.06 -12.28 3.46
C TYR A 325 -8.70 -12.61 4.08
N VAL A 326 -8.48 -13.90 4.34
CA VAL A 326 -7.18 -14.40 4.79
C VAL A 326 -6.52 -15.11 3.62
N ALA A 327 -5.48 -14.51 3.06
CA ALA A 327 -4.73 -15.10 1.96
C ALA A 327 -3.68 -16.06 2.52
N ARG A 328 -3.98 -17.36 2.54
CA ARG A 328 -3.04 -18.42 2.94
C ARG A 328 -2.22 -18.91 1.75
N HIS A 329 -2.87 -19.06 0.57
CA HIS A 329 -2.29 -19.49 -0.70
C HIS A 329 -3.01 -18.84 -1.88
N GLU A 330 -2.40 -18.83 -3.07
CA GLU A 330 -2.94 -18.22 -4.31
C GLU A 330 -4.31 -18.75 -4.74
N ASN A 331 -4.69 -19.97 -4.32
CA ASN A 331 -5.94 -20.63 -4.66
C ASN A 331 -7.03 -20.50 -3.57
N ASP A 332 -6.80 -19.76 -2.51
CA ASP A 332 -7.81 -19.59 -1.47
C ASP A 332 -8.95 -18.71 -2.00
N THR A 333 -10.08 -19.34 -2.27
CA THR A 333 -11.34 -18.62 -2.43
C THR A 333 -11.66 -17.89 -1.13
N PRO A 334 -12.09 -16.62 -1.20
CA PRO A 334 -12.48 -15.88 -0.01
C PRO A 334 -13.55 -16.65 0.76
N THR A 335 -13.24 -17.03 1.99
CA THR A 335 -14.22 -17.71 2.84
C THR A 335 -14.92 -16.64 3.69
N PRO A 336 -16.24 -16.40 3.53
CA PRO A 336 -16.99 -15.63 4.50
C PRO A 336 -16.94 -16.36 5.84
N LEU A 337 -16.59 -15.65 6.92
CA LEU A 337 -16.84 -16.18 8.25
C LEU A 337 -18.34 -16.21 8.45
N ASN A 338 -18.97 -17.33 8.12
CA ASN A 338 -20.31 -17.60 8.62
C ASN A 338 -20.22 -17.60 10.15
N GLY A 339 -20.94 -16.67 10.77
CA GLY A 339 -21.12 -16.64 12.21
C GLY A 339 -21.79 -17.93 12.68
N GLY A 340 -20.98 -18.96 12.82
CA GLY A 340 -21.33 -20.16 13.59
C GLY A 340 -21.07 -19.82 15.04
N VAL A 341 -22.13 -19.58 15.78
CA VAL A 341 -22.15 -19.60 17.25
C VAL A 341 -21.62 -20.94 17.68
N TYR A 342 -20.49 -20.95 18.39
CA TYR A 342 -20.13 -21.94 19.40
C TYR A 342 -19.77 -21.22 20.67
#